data_5c886087ee75688fd2990d6ba3eccbbb
#
_entry.id   5c886087ee75688fd2990d6ba3eccbbb
#
_cell.length_a   1.000
_cell.length_b   1.000
_cell.length_c   1.000
_cell.angle_alpha   90.00
_cell.angle_beta   90.00
_cell.angle_gamma   90.00
#
_symmetry.space_group_name_H-M   'P 1'
#
loop_
_entity.id
_entity.type
_entity.pdbx_description
1 polymer ?
#
loop_
_entity_poly.entity_id
_entity_poly.type
_entity_poly.pdbx_seq_one_letter_code
_entity_poly.pdbx_strand_id
1 'polypeptide(L)'
;MKYILHFRFIAIIIALCFTLSTEAQNNPWKQVCKLPATNAFYITNSGNMLLADYLFDMNGGIYISTDKGNSWEKTDVQDYNYNYFVENENYIFAAGYSAHIARSADDGLTWEVISYADAVEEELGENLEYTLCYAMAFHDGKLFVGDFSGGGIVYTEDDGETWNKTDIAPLTFNIDGKDVVENIYNMVSYKGDLYAFGVYFVFRYLPEENSWEVVRNDSNFMAIATIYNNKLCTGRSVPNESTEVPFILTLDENDVWSELPRPEGTNDNNIRAMFANGDDLFVGMQQTGLYFTNDEGLTWHTLNDGIPYSTGYYFTPMFFDSDDEYIYLAAYEPDFSTTENSGLYRLAKSDLPTYDGIENIESNESAIFNGTSLTFNGNAEHVMICDMNGRIVEYDMNDNIVNLENLKNGVYVYNAVVDGMKVSGKFVIK
;
A
#
# COMPACT_ATOMS: atom_id res chain seq x y z
N MET A 1 -57.85 3.50 67.19
CA MET A 1 -57.95 2.62 66.05
C MET A 1 -57.10 3.30 64.89
N LYS A 2 -55.84 2.91 64.76
CA LYS A 2 -54.87 3.50 63.81
C LYS A 2 -54.86 2.66 62.58
N TYR A 3 -55.22 3.23 61.46
CA TYR A 3 -55.04 2.63 60.16
C TYR A 3 -53.63 2.95 59.64
N ILE A 4 -52.80 1.92 59.45
CA ILE A 4 -51.50 2.01 58.81
C ILE A 4 -51.73 1.77 57.33
N LEU A 5 -51.51 2.80 56.52
CA LEU A 5 -51.55 2.74 55.06
C LEU A 5 -50.20 2.24 54.56
N HIS A 6 -50.19 1.04 54.00
CA HIS A 6 -48.99 0.50 53.32
C HIS A 6 -48.94 1.03 51.88
N PHE A 7 -48.05 1.95 51.63
CA PHE A 7 -47.66 2.31 50.27
C PHE A 7 -46.72 1.24 49.71
N ARG A 8 -47.21 0.45 48.78
CA ARG A 8 -46.37 -0.42 47.97
C ARG A 8 -45.76 0.43 46.86
N PHE A 9 -44.45 0.70 46.95
CA PHE A 9 -43.67 1.21 45.84
C PHE A 9 -43.53 0.10 44.80
N ILE A 10 -44.20 0.22 43.67
CA ILE A 10 -43.93 -0.58 42.48
C ILE A 10 -42.75 0.12 41.78
N ALA A 11 -41.56 -0.43 41.95
CA ALA A 11 -40.40 -0.07 41.12
C ALA A 11 -40.63 -0.64 39.73
N ILE A 12 -41.00 0.21 38.79
CA ILE A 12 -40.97 -0.11 37.36
C ILE A 12 -39.50 -0.08 36.95
N ILE A 13 -38.89 -1.26 36.86
CA ILE A 13 -37.60 -1.41 36.18
C ILE A 13 -37.90 -1.31 34.70
N ILE A 14 -37.66 -0.11 34.11
CA ILE A 14 -37.55 0.05 32.69
C ILE A 14 -36.21 -0.61 32.32
N ALA A 15 -36.25 -1.86 31.90
CA ALA A 15 -35.14 -2.47 31.18
C ALA A 15 -35.05 -1.75 29.83
N LEU A 16 -34.17 -0.75 29.75
CA LEU A 16 -33.67 -0.27 28.47
C LEU A 16 -32.92 -1.47 27.87
N CYS A 17 -33.62 -2.23 27.05
CA CYS A 17 -32.95 -3.03 26.03
C CYS A 17 -32.23 -2.08 25.08
N PHE A 18 -30.98 -1.77 25.38
CA PHE A 18 -30.05 -1.44 24.33
C PHE A 18 -29.99 -2.69 23.43
N THR A 19 -30.79 -2.71 22.40
CA THR A 19 -30.43 -3.46 21.22
C THR A 19 -29.15 -2.81 20.72
N LEU A 20 -28.01 -3.30 21.18
CA LEU A 20 -26.83 -3.27 20.37
C LEU A 20 -27.29 -3.93 19.07
N SER A 21 -27.59 -3.12 18.07
CA SER A 21 -27.51 -3.58 16.70
C SER A 21 -26.05 -4.01 16.55
N THR A 22 -25.76 -5.27 16.80
CA THR A 22 -24.68 -5.92 16.11
C THR A 22 -25.07 -5.80 14.64
N GLU A 23 -24.64 -4.74 13.98
CA GLU A 23 -24.49 -4.81 12.54
C GLU A 23 -23.80 -6.14 12.33
N ALA A 24 -24.45 -7.03 11.60
CA ALA A 24 -23.82 -8.27 11.21
C ALA A 24 -22.55 -7.83 10.49
N GLN A 25 -21.42 -8.09 11.15
CA GLN A 25 -20.11 -7.77 10.61
C GLN A 25 -20.06 -8.48 9.28
N ASN A 26 -20.35 -7.75 8.20
CA ASN A 26 -20.19 -8.27 6.87
C ASN A 26 -18.69 -8.49 6.74
N ASN A 27 -18.27 -9.76 6.73
CA ASN A 27 -16.90 -10.09 6.42
C ASN A 27 -16.59 -9.52 5.03
N PRO A 28 -15.94 -8.37 4.91
CA PRO A 28 -15.75 -7.74 3.62
C PRO A 28 -14.85 -8.58 2.73
N TRP A 29 -13.79 -9.20 3.28
CA TRP A 29 -12.93 -10.08 2.53
C TRP A 29 -13.54 -11.46 2.36
N LYS A 30 -13.55 -11.94 1.13
CA LYS A 30 -14.04 -13.29 0.78
C LYS A 30 -12.91 -14.04 0.08
N GLN A 31 -12.58 -15.23 0.57
CA GLN A 31 -11.66 -16.11 -0.14
C GLN A 31 -12.26 -16.52 -1.48
N VAL A 32 -11.55 -16.22 -2.57
CA VAL A 32 -11.93 -16.58 -3.95
C VAL A 32 -11.50 -18.00 -4.23
N CYS A 33 -10.24 -18.29 -3.95
CA CYS A 33 -9.67 -19.62 -4.13
C CYS A 33 -8.56 -19.88 -3.11
N LYS A 34 -8.29 -21.15 -2.87
CA LYS A 34 -7.14 -21.62 -2.10
C LYS A 34 -5.95 -21.67 -3.05
N LEU A 35 -4.88 -21.03 -2.67
CA LEU A 35 -3.62 -21.05 -3.42
C LEU A 35 -2.49 -21.43 -2.47
N PRO A 36 -1.47 -22.13 -2.95
CA PRO A 36 -0.22 -22.22 -2.22
C PRO A 36 0.37 -20.81 -2.04
N ALA A 37 1.47 -20.73 -1.30
CA ALA A 37 2.20 -19.47 -1.20
C ALA A 37 2.58 -18.97 -2.61
N THR A 38 2.37 -17.67 -2.84
CA THR A 38 2.49 -17.03 -4.15
C THR A 38 3.64 -16.05 -4.12
N ASN A 39 4.47 -16.05 -5.15
CA ASN A 39 5.56 -15.07 -5.29
C ASN A 39 5.14 -13.76 -5.94
N ALA A 40 4.13 -13.80 -6.81
CA ALA A 40 3.59 -12.61 -7.45
C ALA A 40 2.12 -12.84 -7.84
N PHE A 41 1.36 -11.76 -7.82
CA PHE A 41 -0.02 -11.69 -8.29
C PHE A 41 -0.18 -10.40 -9.11
N TYR A 42 -0.89 -10.50 -10.22
CA TYR A 42 -1.08 -9.39 -11.15
C TYR A 42 -2.40 -9.51 -11.92
N ILE A 43 -3.08 -8.41 -12.13
CA ILE A 43 -4.26 -8.32 -12.99
C ILE A 43 -3.85 -7.56 -14.25
N THR A 44 -3.97 -8.21 -15.40
CA THR A 44 -3.61 -7.60 -16.68
C THR A 44 -4.61 -6.50 -17.07
N ASN A 45 -4.21 -5.62 -17.98
CA ASN A 45 -5.09 -4.56 -18.49
C ASN A 45 -6.38 -5.10 -19.13
N SER A 46 -6.39 -6.33 -19.60
CA SER A 46 -7.61 -6.99 -20.13
C SER A 46 -8.48 -7.63 -19.06
N GLY A 47 -7.97 -7.76 -17.82
CA GLY A 47 -8.68 -8.34 -16.67
C GLY A 47 -8.38 -9.82 -16.41
N ASN A 48 -7.46 -10.45 -17.15
CA ASN A 48 -6.92 -11.76 -16.77
C ASN A 48 -6.09 -11.64 -15.49
N MET A 49 -6.06 -12.68 -14.69
CA MET A 49 -5.29 -12.73 -13.46
C MET A 49 -4.12 -13.68 -13.61
N LEU A 50 -2.94 -13.22 -13.27
CA LEU A 50 -1.71 -13.99 -13.30
C LEU A 50 -1.20 -14.22 -11.89
N LEU A 51 -0.64 -15.39 -11.66
CA LEU A 51 -0.11 -15.80 -10.40
C LEU A 51 1.17 -16.58 -10.62
N ALA A 52 2.23 -16.18 -9.94
CA ALA A 52 3.47 -16.96 -9.90
C ALA A 52 3.51 -17.78 -8.63
N ASP A 53 3.69 -19.09 -8.80
CA ASP A 53 3.72 -20.04 -7.69
C ASP A 53 5.05 -19.94 -6.92
N TYR A 54 4.98 -19.92 -5.59
CA TYR A 54 6.15 -20.03 -4.71
C TYR A 54 6.44 -21.48 -4.41
N LEU A 55 7.61 -21.93 -4.79
CA LEU A 55 7.86 -23.34 -4.70
C LEU A 55 8.97 -23.73 -3.76
N PHE A 56 8.53 -24.52 -2.81
CA PHE A 56 9.40 -25.47 -2.14
C PHE A 56 9.73 -26.71 -2.99
N ASP A 57 8.96 -27.01 -4.06
CA ASP A 57 9.08 -28.25 -4.83
C ASP A 57 9.68 -28.14 -6.24
N MET A 58 10.20 -26.95 -6.60
CA MET A 58 10.90 -26.67 -7.87
C MET A 58 10.08 -26.83 -9.17
N ASN A 59 8.76 -26.93 -9.11
CA ASN A 59 7.88 -26.98 -10.27
C ASN A 59 7.17 -25.65 -10.57
N GLY A 60 7.76 -24.50 -10.25
CA GLY A 60 7.23 -23.16 -10.45
C GLY A 60 6.51 -22.95 -11.76
N GLY A 61 6.13 -21.76 -12.00
CA GLY A 61 5.48 -21.41 -13.24
C GLY A 61 4.45 -20.32 -13.01
N ILE A 62 3.77 -19.98 -14.08
CA ILE A 62 2.73 -18.99 -14.09
C ILE A 62 1.37 -19.66 -14.28
N TYR A 63 0.41 -19.29 -13.46
CA TYR A 63 -0.98 -19.68 -13.59
C TYR A 63 -1.79 -18.48 -14.08
N ILE A 64 -2.81 -18.75 -14.88
CA ILE A 64 -3.73 -17.76 -15.40
C ILE A 64 -5.17 -18.10 -15.01
N SER A 65 -5.93 -17.06 -14.68
CA SER A 65 -7.37 -17.12 -14.55
C SER A 65 -8.02 -16.11 -15.49
N THR A 66 -8.96 -16.57 -16.31
CA THR A 66 -9.77 -15.72 -17.20
C THR A 66 -11.19 -15.50 -16.66
N ASP A 67 -11.46 -15.95 -15.42
CA ASP A 67 -12.78 -15.93 -14.78
C ASP A 67 -12.75 -15.26 -13.39
N LYS A 68 -11.90 -14.23 -13.23
CA LYS A 68 -11.75 -13.44 -12.00
C LYS A 68 -11.34 -14.29 -10.79
N GLY A 69 -10.43 -15.25 -10.99
CA GLY A 69 -9.83 -16.06 -9.94
C GLY A 69 -10.67 -17.28 -9.52
N ASN A 70 -11.82 -17.56 -10.16
CA ASN A 70 -12.65 -18.70 -9.79
C ASN A 70 -12.02 -20.04 -10.25
N SER A 71 -11.30 -20.05 -11.37
CA SER A 71 -10.50 -21.19 -11.82
C SER A 71 -9.13 -20.74 -12.33
N TRP A 72 -8.14 -21.63 -12.25
CA TRP A 72 -6.76 -21.36 -12.62
C TRP A 72 -6.22 -22.47 -13.47
N GLU A 73 -5.53 -22.10 -14.55
CA GLU A 73 -4.83 -23.03 -15.43
C GLU A 73 -3.33 -22.70 -15.41
N LYS A 74 -2.49 -23.75 -15.36
CA LYS A 74 -1.05 -23.57 -15.46
C LYS A 74 -0.70 -23.32 -16.92
N THR A 75 0.12 -22.30 -17.15
CA THR A 75 0.58 -21.96 -18.51
C THR A 75 1.68 -22.92 -18.98
N ASP A 76 2.17 -22.70 -20.18
CA ASP A 76 3.25 -23.49 -20.78
C ASP A 76 4.65 -23.18 -20.21
N VAL A 77 4.82 -22.02 -19.55
CA VAL A 77 6.08 -21.68 -18.87
C VAL A 77 6.15 -22.37 -17.51
N GLN A 78 7.09 -23.31 -17.42
CA GLN A 78 7.31 -24.15 -16.24
C GLN A 78 8.78 -24.05 -15.82
N ASP A 79 9.06 -24.59 -14.61
CA ASP A 79 10.41 -24.80 -14.10
C ASP A 79 11.19 -23.54 -13.68
N TYR A 80 10.54 -22.36 -13.66
CA TYR A 80 11.12 -21.13 -13.15
C TYR A 80 10.23 -20.49 -12.09
N ASN A 81 10.83 -19.85 -11.09
CA ASN A 81 10.13 -19.03 -10.13
C ASN A 81 10.11 -17.58 -10.62
N TYR A 82 8.93 -17.02 -10.70
CA TYR A 82 8.73 -15.61 -11.07
C TYR A 82 8.29 -14.81 -9.84
N ASN A 83 8.77 -13.56 -9.71
CA ASN A 83 8.55 -12.74 -8.51
C ASN A 83 7.87 -11.41 -8.84
N TYR A 84 7.79 -11.05 -10.10
CA TYR A 84 7.28 -9.74 -10.49
C TYR A 84 6.66 -9.77 -11.88
N PHE A 85 5.58 -9.00 -12.08
CA PHE A 85 4.95 -8.80 -13.37
C PHE A 85 4.88 -7.32 -13.71
N VAL A 86 5.06 -7.00 -14.98
CA VAL A 86 4.76 -5.69 -15.56
C VAL A 86 4.22 -5.86 -16.97
N GLU A 87 3.47 -4.87 -17.46
CA GLU A 87 2.82 -4.92 -18.77
C GLU A 87 3.04 -3.61 -19.53
N ASN A 88 3.26 -3.69 -20.84
CA ASN A 88 3.17 -2.59 -21.78
C ASN A 88 2.06 -2.87 -22.81
N GLU A 89 1.99 -2.07 -23.87
CA GLU A 89 0.97 -2.23 -24.92
C GLU A 89 1.08 -3.55 -25.70
N ASN A 90 2.27 -4.19 -25.74
CA ASN A 90 2.56 -5.35 -26.57
C ASN A 90 2.72 -6.64 -25.78
N TYR A 91 3.28 -6.54 -24.57
CA TYR A 91 3.71 -7.70 -23.80
C TYR A 91 3.45 -7.55 -22.31
N ILE A 92 3.23 -8.70 -21.68
CA ILE A 92 3.37 -8.89 -20.24
C ILE A 92 4.74 -9.53 -20.00
N PHE A 93 5.48 -9.03 -19.02
CA PHE A 93 6.77 -9.57 -18.61
C PHE A 93 6.67 -10.10 -17.18
N ALA A 94 7.28 -11.27 -16.97
CA ALA A 94 7.44 -11.88 -15.65
C ALA A 94 8.93 -12.13 -15.40
N ALA A 95 9.49 -11.58 -14.32
CA ALA A 95 10.88 -11.77 -13.97
C ALA A 95 11.05 -12.52 -12.66
N GLY A 96 12.13 -13.29 -12.56
CA GLY A 96 12.38 -14.14 -11.41
C GLY A 96 13.84 -14.59 -11.29
N TYR A 97 14.03 -15.89 -11.26
CA TYR A 97 15.32 -16.51 -10.99
C TYR A 97 16.20 -16.64 -12.23
N SER A 98 17.52 -16.75 -11.99
CA SER A 98 18.55 -17.14 -12.98
C SER A 98 18.63 -16.20 -14.19
N ALA A 99 18.42 -14.89 -13.97
CA ALA A 99 18.43 -13.87 -15.03
C ALA A 99 17.46 -14.17 -16.20
N HIS A 100 16.37 -14.90 -15.92
CA HIS A 100 15.34 -15.21 -16.89
C HIS A 100 14.12 -14.30 -16.72
N ILE A 101 13.56 -13.93 -17.85
CA ILE A 101 12.29 -13.22 -17.96
C ILE A 101 11.40 -14.03 -18.90
N ALA A 102 10.15 -14.25 -18.51
CA ALA A 102 9.14 -14.72 -19.43
C ALA A 102 8.38 -13.52 -20.00
N ARG A 103 8.08 -13.51 -21.30
CA ARG A 103 7.20 -12.52 -21.93
C ARG A 103 6.04 -13.20 -22.65
N SER A 104 4.88 -12.58 -22.58
CA SER A 104 3.65 -13.04 -23.24
C SER A 104 3.10 -11.94 -24.15
N ALA A 105 2.77 -12.30 -25.40
CA ALA A 105 2.14 -11.41 -26.38
C ALA A 105 0.61 -11.65 -26.50
N ASP A 106 0.05 -12.56 -25.74
CA ASP A 106 -1.34 -13.03 -25.81
C ASP A 106 -2.04 -13.00 -24.44
N ASP A 107 -1.74 -11.94 -23.68
CA ASP A 107 -2.39 -11.67 -22.42
C ASP A 107 -2.19 -12.75 -21.34
N GLY A 108 -1.00 -13.34 -21.31
CA GLY A 108 -0.58 -14.32 -20.32
C GLY A 108 -0.94 -15.77 -20.64
N LEU A 109 -1.51 -16.05 -21.82
CA LEU A 109 -1.90 -17.43 -22.20
C LEU A 109 -0.70 -18.29 -22.56
N THR A 110 0.25 -17.75 -23.34
CA THR A 110 1.51 -18.43 -23.69
C THR A 110 2.71 -17.52 -23.42
N TRP A 111 3.86 -18.13 -23.18
CA TRP A 111 5.05 -17.43 -22.72
C TRP A 111 6.31 -17.84 -23.47
N GLU A 112 7.15 -16.89 -23.78
CA GLU A 112 8.51 -17.08 -24.27
C GLU A 112 9.51 -16.73 -23.18
N VAL A 113 10.49 -17.59 -22.93
CA VAL A 113 11.55 -17.31 -21.96
C VAL A 113 12.72 -16.63 -22.67
N ILE A 114 13.09 -15.47 -22.19
CA ILE A 114 14.23 -14.67 -22.62
C ILE A 114 15.20 -14.48 -21.44
N SER A 115 16.40 -13.98 -21.70
CA SER A 115 17.43 -13.86 -20.65
C SER A 115 18.19 -12.55 -20.77
N TYR A 116 18.52 -11.95 -19.62
CA TYR A 116 19.46 -10.82 -19.53
C TYR A 116 20.84 -11.26 -18.99
N ALA A 117 21.10 -12.55 -18.93
CA ALA A 117 22.32 -13.11 -18.35
C ALA A 117 23.60 -12.51 -18.93
N ASP A 118 23.68 -12.34 -20.27
CA ASP A 118 24.84 -11.77 -20.95
C ASP A 118 25.19 -10.35 -20.48
N ALA A 119 24.19 -9.60 -20.03
CA ALA A 119 24.39 -8.23 -19.55
C ALA A 119 24.98 -8.16 -18.14
N VAL A 120 24.90 -9.24 -17.34
CA VAL A 120 25.30 -9.28 -15.95
C VAL A 120 26.38 -10.36 -15.66
N GLU A 121 26.80 -11.12 -16.68
CA GLU A 121 27.75 -12.21 -16.52
C GLU A 121 29.10 -11.75 -15.94
N GLU A 122 29.58 -10.56 -16.31
CA GLU A 122 30.85 -10.02 -15.82
C GLU A 122 30.84 -9.81 -14.30
N GLU A 123 29.73 -9.37 -13.73
CA GLU A 123 29.58 -9.09 -12.29
C GLU A 123 29.27 -10.36 -11.50
N LEU A 124 28.42 -11.22 -12.04
CA LEU A 124 27.87 -12.37 -11.30
C LEU A 124 28.65 -13.66 -11.50
N GLY A 125 29.25 -13.85 -12.68
CA GLY A 125 30.03 -15.05 -12.99
C GLY A 125 29.29 -16.34 -12.68
N GLU A 126 29.84 -17.19 -11.81
CA GLU A 126 29.22 -18.47 -11.42
C GLU A 126 27.92 -18.32 -10.61
N ASN A 127 27.59 -17.09 -10.12
CA ASN A 127 26.40 -16.83 -9.35
C ASN A 127 25.15 -16.56 -10.21
N LEU A 128 25.27 -16.55 -11.53
CA LEU A 128 24.15 -16.31 -12.44
C LEU A 128 22.93 -17.20 -12.17
N GLU A 129 23.13 -18.46 -11.84
CA GLU A 129 22.05 -19.41 -11.54
C GLU A 129 21.27 -19.06 -10.25
N TYR A 130 21.81 -18.18 -9.42
CA TYR A 130 21.21 -17.73 -8.15
C TYR A 130 20.68 -16.32 -8.22
N THR A 131 20.68 -15.68 -9.39
CA THR A 131 20.15 -14.34 -9.54
C THR A 131 18.66 -14.29 -9.28
N LEU A 132 18.22 -13.18 -8.71
CA LEU A 132 16.84 -12.90 -8.36
C LEU A 132 16.45 -11.54 -8.91
N CYS A 133 15.29 -11.45 -9.52
CA CYS A 133 14.67 -10.18 -9.86
C CYS A 133 13.43 -9.95 -9.00
N TYR A 134 13.39 -8.82 -8.29
CA TYR A 134 12.23 -8.38 -7.54
C TYR A 134 11.65 -7.05 -8.04
N ALA A 135 12.29 -6.43 -9.02
CA ALA A 135 11.92 -5.10 -9.47
C ALA A 135 11.95 -4.98 -10.98
N MET A 136 10.84 -4.56 -11.55
CA MET A 136 10.75 -4.14 -12.95
C MET A 136 9.93 -2.86 -13.06
N ALA A 137 10.29 -2.00 -14.00
CA ALA A 137 9.50 -0.82 -14.32
C ALA A 137 9.69 -0.40 -15.76
N PHE A 138 8.61 0.05 -16.40
CA PHE A 138 8.69 0.79 -17.65
C PHE A 138 8.96 2.27 -17.39
N HIS A 139 9.94 2.82 -18.11
CA HIS A 139 10.27 4.23 -18.07
C HIS A 139 10.86 4.66 -19.41
N ASP A 140 10.34 5.74 -19.99
CA ASP A 140 10.79 6.32 -21.30
C ASP A 140 10.96 5.28 -22.40
N GLY A 141 9.99 4.36 -22.55
CA GLY A 141 9.99 3.32 -23.57
C GLY A 141 10.96 2.16 -23.34
N LYS A 142 11.62 2.12 -22.18
CA LYS A 142 12.53 1.05 -21.76
C LYS A 142 11.90 0.22 -20.65
N LEU A 143 12.18 -1.08 -20.64
CA LEU A 143 11.94 -1.95 -19.50
C LEU A 143 13.22 -2.05 -18.69
N PHE A 144 13.18 -1.56 -17.44
CA PHE A 144 14.26 -1.72 -16.47
C PHE A 144 14.02 -2.94 -15.58
N VAL A 145 15.08 -3.65 -15.25
CA VAL A 145 15.09 -4.84 -14.41
C VAL A 145 16.15 -4.69 -13.34
N GLY A 146 15.75 -4.71 -12.07
CA GLY A 146 16.63 -4.62 -10.91
C GLY A 146 17.02 -6.00 -10.42
N ASP A 147 18.32 -6.30 -10.46
CA ASP A 147 18.87 -7.53 -9.94
C ASP A 147 19.08 -7.47 -8.43
N PHE A 148 18.65 -8.49 -7.73
CA PHE A 148 18.81 -8.62 -6.28
C PHE A 148 20.17 -9.20 -5.85
N SER A 149 20.88 -9.85 -6.77
CA SER A 149 22.07 -10.64 -6.45
C SER A 149 23.38 -9.91 -6.74
N GLY A 150 23.33 -8.62 -7.00
CA GLY A 150 24.50 -7.78 -7.24
C GLY A 150 24.81 -7.53 -8.71
N GLY A 151 23.94 -7.91 -9.64
CA GLY A 151 24.06 -7.61 -11.07
C GLY A 151 23.74 -6.15 -11.43
N GLY A 152 23.18 -5.38 -10.49
CA GLY A 152 22.79 -4.00 -10.69
C GLY A 152 21.45 -3.85 -11.41
N ILE A 153 21.36 -2.89 -12.32
CA ILE A 153 20.13 -2.62 -13.07
C ILE A 153 20.43 -2.69 -14.57
N VAL A 154 19.66 -3.54 -15.26
CA VAL A 154 19.71 -3.69 -16.72
C VAL A 154 18.44 -3.13 -17.35
N TYR A 155 18.48 -2.86 -18.66
CA TYR A 155 17.31 -2.44 -19.39
C TYR A 155 17.31 -2.94 -20.84
N THR A 156 16.12 -2.97 -21.44
CA THR A 156 15.89 -3.25 -22.85
C THR A 156 15.06 -2.13 -23.47
N GLU A 157 15.31 -1.84 -24.76
CA GLU A 157 14.56 -0.89 -25.59
C GLU A 157 13.77 -1.59 -26.71
N ASP A 158 13.89 -2.92 -26.80
CA ASP A 158 13.35 -3.75 -27.87
C ASP A 158 12.62 -4.99 -27.32
N ASP A 159 11.87 -4.76 -26.24
CA ASP A 159 11.03 -5.78 -25.59
C ASP A 159 11.80 -7.05 -25.16
N GLY A 160 13.10 -6.94 -24.89
CA GLY A 160 13.93 -8.00 -24.36
C GLY A 160 14.76 -8.78 -25.41
N GLU A 161 14.82 -8.30 -26.65
CA GLU A 161 15.69 -8.91 -27.68
C GLU A 161 17.17 -8.62 -27.39
N THR A 162 17.48 -7.40 -26.91
CA THR A 162 18.82 -7.01 -26.45
C THR A 162 18.76 -6.33 -25.09
N TRP A 163 19.83 -6.52 -24.32
CA TRP A 163 19.92 -5.97 -22.96
C TRP A 163 21.15 -5.07 -22.81
N ASN A 164 20.98 -3.99 -22.11
CA ASN A 164 22.02 -3.03 -21.76
C ASN A 164 22.07 -2.91 -20.23
N LYS A 165 23.19 -2.45 -19.69
CA LYS A 165 23.34 -2.23 -18.27
C LYS A 165 23.57 -0.74 -17.97
N THR A 166 23.02 -0.29 -16.84
CA THR A 166 23.35 1.02 -16.28
C THR A 166 24.69 0.98 -15.55
N ASP A 167 25.27 2.14 -15.29
CA ASP A 167 26.49 2.23 -14.46
C ASP A 167 26.17 1.75 -13.03
N ILE A 168 26.91 0.74 -12.57
CA ILE A 168 26.75 0.18 -11.21
C ILE A 168 27.54 0.92 -10.13
N ALA A 169 28.46 1.81 -10.51
CA ALA A 169 29.32 2.48 -9.53
C ALA A 169 28.52 3.24 -8.46
N PRO A 170 27.44 3.97 -8.78
CA PRO A 170 26.59 4.61 -7.78
C PRO A 170 25.79 3.64 -6.90
N LEU A 171 25.60 2.39 -7.37
CA LEU A 171 24.90 1.33 -6.64
C LEU A 171 25.87 0.50 -5.77
N THR A 172 27.17 0.76 -5.83
CA THR A 172 28.21 -0.02 -5.15
C THR A 172 28.71 0.69 -3.91
N PHE A 173 28.66 0.00 -2.77
CA PHE A 173 29.06 0.53 -1.46
C PHE A 173 30.08 -0.38 -0.79
N ASN A 174 31.00 0.22 -0.04
CA ASN A 174 31.97 -0.56 0.74
C ASN A 174 31.39 -0.86 2.12
N ILE A 175 31.13 -2.15 2.37
CA ILE A 175 30.66 -2.66 3.66
C ILE A 175 31.73 -3.59 4.21
N ASP A 176 32.33 -3.23 5.36
CA ASP A 176 33.37 -4.01 6.04
C ASP A 176 34.59 -4.38 5.14
N GLY A 177 34.93 -3.48 4.22
CA GLY A 177 36.07 -3.65 3.32
C GLY A 177 35.77 -4.47 2.05
N LYS A 178 34.53 -4.75 1.79
CA LYS A 178 34.03 -5.39 0.55
C LYS A 178 33.11 -4.46 -0.20
N ASP A 179 33.32 -4.39 -1.50
CA ASP A 179 32.38 -3.69 -2.39
C ASP A 179 31.15 -4.58 -2.62
N VAL A 180 29.98 -4.04 -2.33
CA VAL A 180 28.69 -4.70 -2.43
C VAL A 180 27.80 -3.84 -3.29
N VAL A 181 27.19 -4.42 -4.32
CA VAL A 181 26.16 -3.76 -5.13
C VAL A 181 24.84 -3.82 -4.38
N GLU A 182 24.12 -2.70 -4.34
CA GLU A 182 22.83 -2.60 -3.66
C GLU A 182 21.79 -3.54 -4.29
N ASN A 183 21.05 -4.25 -3.47
CA ASN A 183 19.94 -5.08 -3.89
C ASN A 183 18.72 -4.21 -4.19
N ILE A 184 18.16 -4.34 -5.37
CA ILE A 184 16.99 -3.56 -5.79
C ILE A 184 15.71 -4.38 -5.59
N TYR A 185 14.79 -3.85 -4.77
CA TYR A 185 13.54 -4.50 -4.41
C TYR A 185 12.31 -3.96 -5.13
N ASN A 186 12.37 -2.72 -5.55
CA ASN A 186 11.26 -2.08 -6.27
C ASN A 186 11.79 -0.98 -7.18
N MET A 187 11.05 -0.71 -8.24
CA MET A 187 11.28 0.44 -9.12
C MET A 187 9.95 1.08 -9.48
N VAL A 188 9.92 2.41 -9.51
CA VAL A 188 8.71 3.19 -9.80
C VAL A 188 9.05 4.35 -10.73
N SER A 189 8.36 4.45 -11.85
CA SER A 189 8.38 5.64 -12.70
C SER A 189 7.41 6.67 -12.15
N TYR A 190 7.92 7.84 -11.77
CA TYR A 190 7.14 8.91 -11.15
C TYR A 190 7.51 10.26 -11.71
N LYS A 191 6.54 10.95 -12.31
CA LYS A 191 6.66 12.31 -12.86
C LYS A 191 7.82 12.55 -13.82
N GLY A 192 8.15 11.55 -14.63
CA GLY A 192 9.22 11.64 -15.63
C GLY A 192 10.58 11.21 -15.10
N ASP A 193 10.69 10.80 -13.85
CA ASP A 193 11.89 10.19 -13.25
C ASP A 193 11.65 8.71 -12.93
N LEU A 194 12.70 7.90 -12.98
CA LEU A 194 12.69 6.52 -12.51
C LEU A 194 13.41 6.43 -11.17
N TYR A 195 12.73 5.86 -10.19
CA TYR A 195 13.29 5.62 -8.86
C TYR A 195 13.50 4.13 -8.63
N ALA A 196 14.63 3.78 -8.00
CA ALA A 196 14.94 2.43 -7.55
C ALA A 196 15.12 2.39 -6.04
N PHE A 197 14.53 1.38 -5.39
CA PHE A 197 14.47 1.23 -3.95
C PHE A 197 15.30 0.03 -3.53
N GLY A 198 16.33 0.28 -2.74
CA GLY A 198 17.23 -0.72 -2.19
C GLY A 198 17.03 -0.94 -0.70
N VAL A 199 18.01 -1.65 -0.09
CA VAL A 199 18.04 -1.89 1.36
C VAL A 199 18.33 -0.61 2.13
N TYR A 200 19.31 0.17 1.64
CA TYR A 200 19.83 1.33 2.36
C TYR A 200 19.53 2.64 1.66
N PHE A 201 19.28 2.62 0.36
CA PHE A 201 19.25 3.81 -0.48
C PHE A 201 18.03 3.84 -1.40
N VAL A 202 17.60 5.06 -1.72
CA VAL A 202 16.71 5.33 -2.85
C VAL A 202 17.52 6.06 -3.90
N PHE A 203 17.43 5.58 -5.12
CA PHE A 203 18.14 6.10 -6.28
C PHE A 203 17.17 6.73 -7.26
N ARG A 204 17.67 7.71 -8.02
CA ARG A 204 17.01 8.28 -9.19
C ARG A 204 17.90 8.06 -10.42
N TYR A 205 17.31 7.64 -11.52
CA TYR A 205 17.99 7.40 -12.78
C TYR A 205 18.37 8.74 -13.46
N LEU A 206 19.58 8.81 -14.00
CA LEU A 206 20.12 9.92 -14.78
C LEU A 206 20.28 9.45 -16.24
N PRO A 207 19.30 9.71 -17.12
CA PRO A 207 19.28 9.12 -18.46
C PRO A 207 20.45 9.56 -19.36
N GLU A 208 20.90 10.80 -19.24
CA GLU A 208 22.02 11.33 -20.03
C GLU A 208 23.37 10.67 -19.69
N GLU A 209 23.49 10.19 -18.46
CA GLU A 209 24.71 9.55 -17.93
C GLU A 209 24.60 8.01 -17.93
N ASN A 210 23.42 7.48 -18.23
CA ASN A 210 23.04 6.07 -18.04
C ASN A 210 23.45 5.54 -16.67
N SER A 211 23.19 6.33 -15.64
CA SER A 211 23.71 6.15 -14.27
C SER A 211 22.62 6.48 -13.23
N TRP A 212 22.98 6.46 -11.96
CA TRP A 212 22.08 6.68 -10.84
C TRP A 212 22.63 7.70 -9.86
N GLU A 213 21.77 8.45 -9.21
CA GLU A 213 22.14 9.27 -8.06
C GLU A 213 21.40 8.81 -6.81
N VAL A 214 22.04 8.92 -5.65
CA VAL A 214 21.40 8.67 -4.37
C VAL A 214 20.57 9.89 -3.98
N VAL A 215 19.24 9.74 -3.93
CA VAL A 215 18.33 10.80 -3.50
C VAL A 215 17.94 10.67 -2.03
N ARG A 216 18.12 9.49 -1.45
CA ARG A 216 17.88 9.25 -0.04
C ARG A 216 18.78 8.13 0.50
N ASN A 217 19.37 8.39 1.68
CA ASN A 217 20.10 7.41 2.46
C ASN A 217 19.37 7.26 3.81
N ASP A 218 18.62 6.20 3.93
CA ASP A 218 18.01 5.78 5.20
C ASP A 218 18.48 4.38 5.48
N SER A 219 19.12 4.14 6.61
CA SER A 219 19.49 2.78 7.06
C SER A 219 18.26 1.88 7.33
N ASN A 220 17.17 2.15 6.66
CA ASN A 220 15.88 1.53 6.86
C ASN A 220 15.44 0.93 5.54
N PHE A 221 15.32 -0.36 5.53
CA PHE A 221 14.90 -1.18 4.41
C PHE A 221 13.59 -0.65 3.74
N MET A 222 13.71 0.03 2.60
CA MET A 222 12.61 0.71 1.92
C MET A 222 12.18 -0.05 0.65
N ALA A 223 11.89 -1.33 0.81
CA ALA A 223 11.70 -2.26 -0.29
C ALA A 223 10.33 -2.19 -0.99
N ILE A 224 9.39 -1.43 -0.47
CA ILE A 224 8.03 -1.39 -0.99
C ILE A 224 7.69 0.04 -1.37
N ALA A 225 7.29 0.24 -2.62
CA ALA A 225 6.95 1.55 -3.14
C ALA A 225 5.70 1.50 -4.03
N THR A 226 4.94 2.60 -4.04
CA THR A 226 3.77 2.82 -4.89
C THR A 226 3.57 4.31 -5.13
N ILE A 227 2.65 4.67 -6.01
CA ILE A 227 2.22 6.06 -6.20
C ILE A 227 0.85 6.23 -5.56
N TYR A 228 0.77 7.07 -4.55
CA TYR A 228 -0.46 7.39 -3.83
C TYR A 228 -0.71 8.89 -3.84
N ASN A 229 -1.91 9.30 -4.20
CA ASN A 229 -2.32 10.71 -4.22
C ASN A 229 -1.28 11.62 -4.90
N ASN A 230 -0.78 11.14 -6.08
CA ASN A 230 0.23 11.84 -6.89
C ASN A 230 1.57 12.11 -6.18
N LYS A 231 1.91 11.31 -5.16
CA LYS A 231 3.19 11.28 -4.46
C LYS A 231 3.80 9.90 -4.56
N LEU A 232 5.11 9.84 -4.69
CA LEU A 232 5.84 8.58 -4.58
C LEU A 232 5.89 8.17 -3.10
N CYS A 233 5.38 7.00 -2.78
CA CYS A 233 5.33 6.48 -1.41
C CYS A 233 6.23 5.28 -1.26
N THR A 234 6.96 5.20 -0.15
CA THR A 234 7.76 4.03 0.20
C THR A 234 7.57 3.66 1.67
N GLY A 235 7.50 2.38 1.94
CA GLY A 235 7.29 1.81 3.25
C GLY A 235 8.40 0.86 3.67
N ARG A 236 8.52 0.64 4.97
CA ARG A 236 9.52 -0.25 5.55
C ARG A 236 9.09 -1.71 5.52
N SER A 237 10.03 -2.60 5.20
CA SER A 237 9.83 -4.05 5.20
C SER A 237 10.69 -4.81 6.20
N VAL A 238 11.16 -4.17 7.29
CA VAL A 238 11.90 -4.87 8.37
C VAL A 238 11.21 -4.74 9.70
N PRO A 239 11.19 -5.82 10.49
CA PRO A 239 10.72 -5.77 11.86
C PRO A 239 11.56 -4.77 12.68
N ASN A 240 10.92 -3.71 13.13
CA ASN A 240 11.54 -2.77 14.08
C ASN A 240 10.43 -2.23 14.97
N GLU A 241 10.59 -2.41 16.26
CA GLU A 241 9.65 -1.95 17.27
C GLU A 241 9.80 -0.44 17.58
N SER A 242 10.76 0.24 16.97
CA SER A 242 10.96 1.67 17.20
C SER A 242 9.91 2.51 16.46
N THR A 243 9.17 3.29 17.21
CA THR A 243 8.25 4.30 16.68
C THR A 243 8.94 5.60 16.22
N GLU A 244 10.26 5.69 16.45
CA GLU A 244 11.07 6.85 16.01
C GLU A 244 11.43 6.81 14.52
N VAL A 245 11.13 5.69 13.85
CA VAL A 245 11.39 5.50 12.43
C VAL A 245 10.12 5.83 11.64
N PRO A 246 10.26 6.51 10.49
CA PRO A 246 9.14 6.78 9.60
C PRO A 246 8.38 5.51 9.24
N PHE A 247 7.05 5.60 9.20
CA PHE A 247 6.18 4.50 8.83
C PHE A 247 6.09 4.36 7.30
N ILE A 248 5.62 5.40 6.65
CA ILE A 248 5.60 5.55 5.20
C ILE A 248 6.16 6.93 4.88
N LEU A 249 7.13 6.98 3.99
CA LEU A 249 7.66 8.22 3.45
C LEU A 249 7.00 8.53 2.13
N THR A 250 6.77 9.81 1.89
CA THR A 250 6.21 10.30 0.63
C THR A 250 7.14 11.36 0.04
N LEU A 251 7.35 11.31 -1.27
CA LEU A 251 8.05 12.32 -2.05
C LEU A 251 7.04 13.07 -2.90
N ASP A 252 6.98 14.38 -2.75
CA ASP A 252 6.11 15.24 -3.55
C ASP A 252 6.77 15.72 -4.85
N GLU A 253 6.04 16.52 -5.61
CA GLU A 253 6.50 17.08 -6.90
C GLU A 253 7.62 18.12 -6.78
N ASN A 254 7.97 18.55 -5.57
CA ASN A 254 9.03 19.53 -5.29
C ASN A 254 10.26 18.87 -4.67
N ASP A 255 10.37 17.53 -4.78
CA ASP A 255 11.42 16.71 -4.17
C ASP A 255 11.47 16.83 -2.63
N VAL A 256 10.32 17.08 -2.00
CA VAL A 256 10.23 17.17 -0.52
C VAL A 256 9.73 15.86 0.05
N TRP A 257 10.56 15.24 0.89
CA TRP A 257 10.18 14.06 1.65
C TRP A 257 9.37 14.44 2.89
N SER A 258 8.28 13.74 3.10
CA SER A 258 7.42 13.84 4.29
C SER A 258 6.99 12.47 4.77
N GLU A 259 6.43 12.38 5.99
CA GLU A 259 5.94 11.13 6.56
C GLU A 259 4.40 11.13 6.58
N LEU A 260 3.79 10.02 6.20
CA LEU A 260 2.38 9.78 6.48
C LEU A 260 2.19 9.42 7.95
N PRO A 261 1.16 9.98 8.61
CA PRO A 261 0.80 9.58 9.97
C PRO A 261 0.61 8.06 10.07
N ARG A 262 1.09 7.49 11.16
CA ARG A 262 0.98 6.07 11.47
C ARG A 262 -0.42 5.73 11.97
N PRO A 263 -0.98 4.54 11.69
CA PRO A 263 -2.19 4.06 12.34
C PRO A 263 -2.05 4.07 13.87
N GLU A 264 -3.05 4.61 14.57
CA GLU A 264 -3.03 4.72 16.03
C GLU A 264 -2.91 3.34 16.69
N GLY A 265 -2.06 3.25 17.71
CA GLY A 265 -1.87 2.02 18.49
C GLY A 265 -1.00 0.95 17.85
N THR A 266 -0.46 1.15 16.64
CA THR A 266 0.48 0.21 16.05
C THR A 266 1.94 0.65 16.24
N ASN A 267 2.78 -0.31 16.65
CA ASN A 267 4.25 -0.19 16.67
C ASN A 267 4.92 -1.06 15.59
N ASP A 268 4.11 -1.79 14.82
CA ASP A 268 4.60 -2.62 13.75
C ASP A 268 5.10 -1.74 12.59
N ASN A 269 6.31 -1.98 12.12
CA ASN A 269 6.92 -1.30 10.98
C ASN A 269 7.17 -2.25 9.81
N ASN A 270 6.74 -3.50 9.94
CA ASN A 270 6.97 -4.51 8.92
C ASN A 270 5.85 -4.49 7.88
N ILE A 271 5.91 -3.50 6.99
CA ILE A 271 5.02 -3.44 5.84
C ILE A 271 5.42 -4.56 4.87
N ARG A 272 4.50 -5.43 4.53
CA ARG A 272 4.70 -6.55 3.61
C ARG A 272 4.12 -6.29 2.23
N ALA A 273 3.07 -5.48 2.16
CA ALA A 273 2.44 -5.08 0.91
C ALA A 273 1.90 -3.65 1.04
N MET A 274 1.99 -2.88 -0.02
CA MET A 274 1.42 -1.56 -0.13
C MET A 274 0.88 -1.37 -1.55
N PHE A 275 -0.34 -0.88 -1.65
CA PHE A 275 -1.03 -0.73 -2.91
C PHE A 275 -1.87 0.53 -2.89
N ALA A 276 -1.82 1.30 -3.95
CA ALA A 276 -2.66 2.46 -4.12
C ALA A 276 -3.59 2.31 -5.33
N ASN A 277 -4.83 2.72 -5.16
CA ASN A 277 -5.84 2.75 -6.20
C ASN A 277 -6.53 4.13 -6.18
N GLY A 278 -5.99 5.07 -6.93
CA GLY A 278 -6.42 6.47 -6.88
C GLY A 278 -6.08 7.12 -5.53
N ASP A 279 -7.11 7.59 -4.84
CA ASP A 279 -6.98 8.23 -3.52
C ASP A 279 -6.97 7.21 -2.37
N ASP A 280 -7.06 5.92 -2.65
CA ASP A 280 -7.09 4.85 -1.68
C ASP A 280 -5.69 4.24 -1.51
N LEU A 281 -5.22 4.11 -0.26
CA LEU A 281 -3.98 3.44 0.09
C LEU A 281 -4.25 2.24 1.01
N PHE A 282 -3.82 1.08 0.57
CA PHE A 282 -3.87 -0.18 1.31
C PHE A 282 -2.48 -0.54 1.80
N VAL A 283 -2.38 -0.90 3.07
CA VAL A 283 -1.12 -1.30 3.72
C VAL A 283 -1.33 -2.61 4.44
N GLY A 284 -0.56 -3.60 4.05
CA GLY A 284 -0.54 -4.91 4.67
C GLY A 284 0.67 -5.08 5.59
N MET A 285 0.43 -5.36 6.86
CA MET A 285 1.45 -5.51 7.89
C MET A 285 1.44 -6.94 8.44
N GLN A 286 2.62 -7.46 8.73
CA GLN A 286 2.75 -8.87 9.10
C GLN A 286 2.05 -9.23 10.42
N GLN A 287 2.09 -8.33 11.42
CA GLN A 287 1.56 -8.64 12.75
C GLN A 287 0.17 -8.08 12.99
N THR A 288 -0.10 -6.89 12.48
CA THR A 288 -1.30 -6.14 12.83
C THR A 288 -2.37 -6.17 11.74
N GLY A 289 -2.07 -6.76 10.57
CA GLY A 289 -3.03 -6.99 9.49
C GLY A 289 -3.11 -5.87 8.47
N LEU A 290 -4.31 -5.59 8.00
CA LEU A 290 -4.57 -4.69 6.89
C LEU A 290 -5.09 -3.34 7.36
N TYR A 291 -4.57 -2.28 6.76
CA TYR A 291 -4.97 -0.91 6.99
C TYR A 291 -5.33 -0.23 5.69
N PHE A 292 -6.23 0.72 5.77
CA PHE A 292 -6.73 1.50 4.66
C PHE A 292 -6.82 2.98 5.06
N THR A 293 -6.42 3.86 4.16
CA THR A 293 -6.63 5.30 4.27
C THR A 293 -6.93 5.90 2.90
N ASN A 294 -7.75 6.94 2.86
CA ASN A 294 -8.01 7.76 1.67
C ASN A 294 -7.93 9.26 1.98
N ASP A 295 -7.27 9.61 3.09
CA ASP A 295 -7.09 10.99 3.56
C ASP A 295 -5.64 11.26 4.00
N GLU A 296 -4.67 10.68 3.31
CA GLU A 296 -3.23 10.82 3.56
C GLU A 296 -2.82 10.37 4.98
N GLY A 297 -3.45 9.32 5.50
CA GLY A 297 -3.13 8.72 6.79
C GLY A 297 -3.64 9.50 8.00
N LEU A 298 -4.49 10.51 7.80
CA LEU A 298 -5.12 11.25 8.90
C LEU A 298 -6.10 10.36 9.67
N THR A 299 -6.79 9.49 8.93
CA THR A 299 -7.56 8.39 9.51
C THR A 299 -7.14 7.06 8.87
N TRP A 300 -7.06 6.05 9.70
CA TRP A 300 -6.78 4.70 9.27
C TRP A 300 -7.90 3.76 9.71
N HIS A 301 -8.40 2.98 8.77
CA HIS A 301 -9.36 1.92 9.01
C HIS A 301 -8.66 0.56 8.98
N THR A 302 -9.01 -0.31 9.91
CA THR A 302 -8.57 -1.71 9.83
C THR A 302 -9.48 -2.48 8.87
N LEU A 303 -8.88 -3.28 7.99
CA LEU A 303 -9.60 -4.14 7.03
C LEU A 303 -9.38 -5.63 7.32
N ASN A 304 -9.39 -6.02 8.60
CA ASN A 304 -9.05 -7.38 8.99
C ASN A 304 -10.22 -8.37 8.93
N ASP A 305 -11.45 -7.88 8.79
CA ASP A 305 -12.64 -8.73 8.80
C ASP A 305 -12.68 -9.65 7.56
N GLY A 306 -12.75 -10.96 7.82
CA GLY A 306 -12.70 -11.98 6.77
C GLY A 306 -11.28 -12.46 6.42
N ILE A 307 -10.23 -11.82 6.95
CA ILE A 307 -8.87 -12.33 6.88
C ILE A 307 -8.61 -13.22 8.10
N PRO A 308 -8.19 -14.46 7.91
CA PRO A 308 -7.93 -15.36 9.01
C PRO A 308 -6.82 -14.87 9.93
N TYR A 309 -7.01 -15.10 11.22
CA TYR A 309 -6.06 -14.80 12.28
C TYR A 309 -5.65 -16.10 12.98
N SER A 310 -4.38 -16.40 12.99
CA SER A 310 -3.85 -17.61 13.59
C SER A 310 -2.57 -17.34 14.37
N THR A 311 -2.40 -18.02 15.51
CA THR A 311 -1.17 -18.02 16.32
C THR A 311 -0.66 -16.64 16.76
N GLY A 312 -1.54 -15.65 16.90
CA GLY A 312 -1.17 -14.29 17.31
C GLY A 312 -0.77 -13.34 16.15
N TYR A 313 -0.95 -13.79 14.91
CA TYR A 313 -0.67 -13.02 13.71
C TYR A 313 -1.83 -13.08 12.73
N TYR A 314 -2.04 -11.99 11.99
CA TYR A 314 -2.83 -12.06 10.77
C TYR A 314 -2.03 -12.77 9.67
N PHE A 315 -2.72 -13.19 8.64
CA PHE A 315 -2.05 -13.74 7.46
C PHE A 315 -1.06 -12.74 6.90
N THR A 316 0.04 -13.25 6.36
CA THR A 316 1.01 -12.41 5.69
C THR A 316 0.43 -11.91 4.37
N PRO A 317 0.08 -10.63 4.27
CA PRO A 317 -0.34 -10.03 3.01
C PRO A 317 0.88 -9.91 2.12
N MET A 318 0.76 -10.32 0.86
CA MET A 318 1.89 -10.32 -0.06
C MET A 318 1.68 -9.38 -1.23
N PHE A 319 0.54 -9.48 -1.89
CA PHE A 319 0.28 -8.72 -3.10
C PHE A 319 -1.16 -8.24 -3.10
N PHE A 320 -1.33 -6.97 -3.46
CA PHE A 320 -2.61 -6.41 -3.78
C PHE A 320 -2.66 -6.11 -5.27
N ASP A 321 -3.86 -6.16 -5.82
CA ASP A 321 -4.21 -5.62 -7.12
C ASP A 321 -5.72 -5.35 -7.17
N SER A 322 -6.23 -4.71 -8.23
CA SER A 322 -7.65 -4.40 -8.32
C SER A 322 -8.18 -4.44 -9.74
N ASP A 323 -9.45 -4.84 -9.88
CA ASP A 323 -10.24 -4.59 -11.08
C ASP A 323 -11.24 -3.43 -10.82
N ASP A 324 -12.20 -3.24 -11.71
CA ASP A 324 -13.20 -2.17 -11.57
C ASP A 324 -14.10 -2.33 -10.32
N GLU A 325 -14.31 -3.57 -9.85
CA GLU A 325 -15.27 -3.91 -8.82
C GLU A 325 -14.64 -4.27 -7.48
N TYR A 326 -13.42 -4.85 -7.50
CA TYR A 326 -12.82 -5.47 -6.34
C TYR A 326 -11.37 -5.04 -6.12
N ILE A 327 -10.98 -5.02 -4.86
CA ILE A 327 -9.59 -5.12 -4.43
C ILE A 327 -9.30 -6.60 -4.16
N TYR A 328 -8.18 -7.09 -4.66
CA TYR A 328 -7.71 -8.45 -4.44
C TYR A 328 -6.47 -8.45 -3.55
N LEU A 329 -6.36 -9.50 -2.75
CA LEU A 329 -5.24 -9.73 -1.84
C LEU A 329 -4.79 -11.18 -1.94
N ALA A 330 -3.56 -11.41 -2.35
CA ALA A 330 -2.90 -12.69 -2.16
C ALA A 330 -2.24 -12.71 -0.76
N ALA A 331 -2.65 -13.68 0.06
CA ALA A 331 -2.17 -13.82 1.44
C ALA A 331 -1.98 -15.30 1.81
N TYR A 332 -1.03 -15.56 2.70
CA TYR A 332 -0.76 -16.93 3.17
C TYR A 332 -0.57 -17.03 4.69
N GLU A 333 -0.75 -18.23 5.20
CA GLU A 333 -0.56 -18.54 6.62
C GLU A 333 0.90 -18.36 7.05
N PRO A 334 1.14 -17.70 8.22
CA PRO A 334 2.50 -17.36 8.64
C PRO A 334 3.41 -18.55 8.95
N ASP A 335 2.83 -19.68 9.32
CA ASP A 335 3.59 -20.85 9.77
C ASP A 335 3.85 -21.89 8.66
N PHE A 336 3.32 -21.63 7.46
CA PHE A 336 3.42 -22.53 6.29
C PHE A 336 3.01 -23.99 6.57
N SER A 337 2.47 -24.28 7.75
CA SER A 337 2.11 -25.65 8.18
C SER A 337 0.86 -26.14 7.50
N THR A 338 -0.01 -25.22 7.11
CA THR A 338 -1.23 -25.49 6.37
C THR A 338 -1.40 -24.48 5.23
N THR A 339 -2.05 -24.89 4.17
CA THR A 339 -2.46 -24.01 3.07
C THR A 339 -3.98 -23.81 3.05
N GLU A 340 -4.65 -24.22 4.12
CA GLU A 340 -6.12 -24.24 4.13
C GLU A 340 -6.74 -22.86 3.94
N ASN A 341 -6.12 -21.86 4.54
CA ASN A 341 -6.57 -20.49 4.48
C ASN A 341 -5.66 -19.59 3.62
N SER A 342 -4.57 -20.13 3.09
CA SER A 342 -3.76 -19.41 2.11
C SER A 342 -4.52 -19.27 0.80
N GLY A 343 -4.42 -18.14 0.12
CA GLY A 343 -5.11 -17.96 -1.14
C GLY A 343 -5.33 -16.52 -1.57
N LEU A 344 -6.19 -16.41 -2.57
CA LEU A 344 -6.66 -15.14 -3.08
C LEU A 344 -7.96 -14.74 -2.37
N TYR A 345 -7.97 -13.54 -1.85
CA TYR A 345 -9.11 -12.89 -1.22
C TYR A 345 -9.55 -11.71 -2.08
N ARG A 346 -10.83 -11.34 -1.99
CA ARG A 346 -11.34 -10.12 -2.60
C ARG A 346 -12.24 -9.34 -1.66
N LEU A 347 -12.20 -8.03 -1.79
CA LEU A 347 -13.04 -7.05 -1.10
C LEU A 347 -13.76 -6.21 -2.15
N ALA A 348 -15.07 -6.08 -2.08
CA ALA A 348 -15.78 -5.18 -2.99
C ALA A 348 -15.40 -3.72 -2.69
N LYS A 349 -15.10 -2.93 -3.72
CA LYS A 349 -14.79 -1.50 -3.56
C LYS A 349 -15.95 -0.72 -2.94
N SER A 350 -17.19 -1.19 -3.13
CA SER A 350 -18.39 -0.63 -2.47
C SER A 350 -18.43 -0.87 -0.96
N ASP A 351 -17.66 -1.82 -0.45
CA ASP A 351 -17.61 -2.15 0.98
C ASP A 351 -16.42 -1.45 1.68
N LEU A 352 -15.62 -0.69 0.93
CA LEU A 352 -14.58 0.15 1.53
C LEU A 352 -15.20 1.22 2.42
N PRO A 353 -14.56 1.55 3.53
CA PRO A 353 -14.98 2.69 4.34
C PRO A 353 -15.03 3.93 3.45
N THR A 354 -16.22 4.44 3.22
CA THR A 354 -16.38 5.72 2.53
C THR A 354 -16.03 6.82 3.50
N TYR A 355 -15.02 7.60 3.17
CA TYR A 355 -14.84 8.88 3.81
C TYR A 355 -15.94 9.80 3.26
N ASP A 356 -17.13 9.71 3.85
CA ASP A 356 -18.14 10.74 3.71
C ASP A 356 -17.61 11.96 4.44
N GLY A 357 -16.81 12.79 3.84
CA GLY A 357 -16.13 13.98 4.35
C GLY A 357 -16.62 14.60 5.66
N ILE A 358 -17.55 13.94 6.31
CA ILE A 358 -18.15 14.18 7.62
C ILE A 358 -18.63 12.80 8.14
N GLU A 359 -17.76 11.85 8.52
CA GLU A 359 -18.21 11.08 9.65
C GLU A 359 -18.34 12.08 10.79
N ASN A 360 -19.55 12.14 11.30
CA ASN A 360 -19.88 12.93 12.45
C ASN A 360 -18.68 12.96 13.39
N ILE A 361 -17.97 14.10 13.43
CA ILE A 361 -17.55 14.50 14.75
C ILE A 361 -18.77 14.17 15.56
N GLU A 362 -18.69 13.16 16.49
CA GLU A 362 -19.76 13.02 17.48
C GLU A 362 -20.15 14.43 17.73
N SER A 363 -21.34 14.80 17.29
CA SER A 363 -21.73 16.18 17.28
C SER A 363 -21.63 16.59 18.74
N ASN A 364 -20.47 17.07 19.11
CA ASN A 364 -20.47 18.11 20.09
C ASN A 364 -21.39 19.08 19.41
N GLU A 365 -22.63 19.15 19.88
CA GLU A 365 -23.72 19.95 19.33
C GLU A 365 -23.31 21.42 19.09
N SER A 366 -22.01 21.69 19.24
CA SER A 366 -21.36 22.99 19.27
C SER A 366 -20.92 23.50 17.90
N ALA A 367 -20.74 22.68 16.85
CA ALA A 367 -20.39 23.18 15.51
C ALA A 367 -20.85 22.26 14.38
N ILE A 368 -21.33 22.86 13.28
CA ILE A 368 -21.81 22.16 12.07
C ILE A 368 -21.05 22.71 10.87
N PHE A 369 -20.41 21.80 10.11
CA PHE A 369 -19.79 22.10 8.81
C PHE A 369 -20.75 21.72 7.68
N ASN A 370 -20.91 22.58 6.67
CA ASN A 370 -21.81 22.34 5.52
C ASN A 370 -21.09 22.33 4.17
N GLY A 371 -19.76 22.22 4.16
CA GLY A 371 -18.94 22.23 2.94
C GLY A 371 -18.35 23.59 2.60
N THR A 372 -19.01 24.71 2.96
CA THR A 372 -18.57 26.06 2.66
C THR A 372 -18.53 26.96 3.90
N SER A 373 -19.10 26.52 5.01
CA SER A 373 -19.08 27.27 6.28
C SER A 373 -19.05 26.33 7.49
N LEU A 374 -18.49 26.83 8.59
CA LEU A 374 -18.53 26.21 9.91
C LEU A 374 -19.43 27.09 10.81
N THR A 375 -20.54 26.50 11.28
CA THR A 375 -21.51 27.20 12.13
C THR A 375 -21.44 26.67 13.54
N PHE A 376 -21.22 27.54 14.53
CA PHE A 376 -21.22 27.17 15.94
C PHE A 376 -22.63 27.33 16.54
N ASN A 377 -23.05 26.34 17.34
CA ASN A 377 -24.34 26.30 18.03
C ASN A 377 -24.27 27.03 19.39
N GLY A 378 -23.80 28.27 19.44
CA GLY A 378 -23.62 29.06 20.64
C GLY A 378 -22.74 30.28 20.34
N ASN A 379 -22.47 31.09 21.35
CA ASN A 379 -21.58 32.26 21.21
C ASN A 379 -20.13 31.75 21.08
N ALA A 380 -19.57 31.80 19.88
CA ALA A 380 -18.22 31.33 19.61
C ALA A 380 -17.18 32.45 19.73
N GLU A 381 -16.19 32.21 20.56
CA GLU A 381 -15.07 33.12 20.82
C GLU A 381 -13.74 32.38 20.59
N HIS A 382 -12.67 33.11 20.33
CA HIS A 382 -11.31 32.56 20.16
C HIS A 382 -11.23 31.43 19.11
N VAL A 383 -11.99 31.58 18.04
CA VAL A 383 -11.96 30.59 16.93
C VAL A 383 -10.59 30.66 16.27
N MET A 384 -9.97 29.52 16.10
CA MET A 384 -8.71 29.34 15.39
C MET A 384 -8.84 28.15 14.44
N ILE A 385 -8.48 28.36 13.20
CA ILE A 385 -8.48 27.31 12.17
C ILE A 385 -7.05 27.15 11.66
N CYS A 386 -6.57 25.92 11.60
CA CYS A 386 -5.23 25.59 11.12
C CYS A 386 -5.32 24.57 9.98
N ASP A 387 -4.40 24.66 9.04
CA ASP A 387 -4.13 23.56 8.11
C ASP A 387 -3.38 22.41 8.83
N MET A 388 -3.17 21.29 8.17
CA MET A 388 -2.49 20.13 8.74
C MET A 388 -1.01 20.35 9.09
N ASN A 389 -0.41 21.43 8.59
CA ASN A 389 0.94 21.85 8.97
C ASN A 389 0.96 22.76 10.22
N GLY A 390 -0.19 22.93 10.88
CA GLY A 390 -0.35 23.83 12.03
C GLY A 390 -0.35 25.32 11.64
N ARG A 391 -0.45 25.64 10.34
CA ARG A 391 -0.47 27.00 9.86
C ARG A 391 -1.88 27.56 10.04
N ILE A 392 -2.01 28.64 10.79
CA ILE A 392 -3.30 29.35 10.98
C ILE A 392 -3.74 29.92 9.63
N VAL A 393 -4.99 29.67 9.26
CA VAL A 393 -5.60 30.19 8.05
C VAL A 393 -6.46 31.40 8.35
N GLU A 394 -6.49 32.36 7.43
CA GLU A 394 -7.38 33.53 7.52
C GLU A 394 -8.78 33.14 7.07
N TYR A 395 -9.79 33.61 7.79
CA TYR A 395 -11.21 33.41 7.50
C TYR A 395 -12.04 34.63 7.88
N ASP A 396 -13.19 34.76 7.26
CA ASP A 396 -14.21 35.73 7.66
C ASP A 396 -15.22 35.04 8.58
N MET A 397 -15.57 35.72 9.69
CA MET A 397 -16.58 35.23 10.62
C MET A 397 -17.64 36.31 10.82
N ASN A 398 -18.90 35.89 10.70
CA ASN A 398 -20.04 36.75 11.00
C ASN A 398 -20.94 36.04 12.02
N ASP A 399 -21.12 36.67 13.18
CA ASP A 399 -21.74 36.06 14.36
C ASP A 399 -21.04 34.69 14.69
N ASN A 400 -21.77 33.60 14.57
CA ASN A 400 -21.28 32.24 14.87
C ASN A 400 -20.95 31.45 13.60
N ILE A 401 -20.84 32.09 12.43
CA ILE A 401 -20.60 31.43 11.14
C ILE A 401 -19.26 31.86 10.59
N VAL A 402 -18.38 30.91 10.39
CA VAL A 402 -17.10 31.08 9.69
C VAL A 402 -17.31 30.75 8.21
N ASN A 403 -16.95 31.70 7.34
CA ASN A 403 -16.92 31.43 5.89
C ASN A 403 -15.61 30.76 5.50
N LEU A 404 -15.71 29.65 4.77
CA LEU A 404 -14.60 28.80 4.37
C LEU A 404 -14.43 28.72 2.84
N GLU A 405 -15.21 29.49 2.05
CA GLU A 405 -15.21 29.45 0.58
C GLU A 405 -13.85 29.78 -0.06
N ASN A 406 -13.02 30.54 0.65
CA ASN A 406 -11.68 30.94 0.17
C ASN A 406 -10.58 29.94 0.55
N LEU A 407 -10.89 28.90 1.31
CA LEU A 407 -9.91 27.88 1.65
C LEU A 407 -9.68 26.92 0.47
N LYS A 408 -8.44 26.50 0.31
CA LYS A 408 -8.07 25.46 -0.67
C LYS A 408 -8.59 24.11 -0.21
N ASN A 409 -8.70 23.18 -1.17
CA ASN A 409 -8.95 21.79 -0.84
C ASN A 409 -7.91 21.30 0.17
N GLY A 410 -8.38 20.66 1.24
CA GLY A 410 -7.50 20.20 2.31
C GLY A 410 -8.25 19.93 3.61
N VAL A 411 -7.52 19.36 4.56
CA VAL A 411 -8.02 19.09 5.91
C VAL A 411 -7.64 20.24 6.83
N TYR A 412 -8.60 20.65 7.65
CA TYR A 412 -8.45 21.75 8.59
C TYR A 412 -8.92 21.34 9.99
N VAL A 413 -8.25 21.85 11.00
CA VAL A 413 -8.61 21.69 12.41
C VAL A 413 -9.07 23.02 12.94
N TYR A 414 -10.17 23.04 13.71
CA TYR A 414 -10.58 24.22 14.44
C TYR A 414 -10.52 24.01 15.95
N ASN A 415 -10.22 25.09 16.66
CA ASN A 415 -10.40 25.24 18.10
C ASN A 415 -11.21 26.49 18.34
N ALA A 416 -12.16 26.44 19.27
CA ALA A 416 -12.99 27.56 19.64
C ALA A 416 -13.42 27.48 21.13
N VAL A 417 -13.93 28.57 21.65
CA VAL A 417 -14.67 28.56 22.91
C VAL A 417 -16.12 28.88 22.59
N VAL A 418 -17.04 27.94 22.83
CA VAL A 418 -18.47 28.09 22.58
C VAL A 418 -19.19 28.09 23.92
N ASP A 419 -19.90 29.19 24.24
CA ASP A 419 -20.57 29.38 25.53
C ASP A 419 -19.67 29.10 26.75
N GLY A 420 -18.38 29.47 26.65
CA GLY A 420 -17.38 29.28 27.70
C GLY A 420 -16.72 27.89 27.71
N MET A 421 -17.14 26.96 26.87
CA MET A 421 -16.55 25.60 26.76
C MET A 421 -15.59 25.52 25.58
N LYS A 422 -14.43 24.88 25.79
CA LYS A 422 -13.50 24.59 24.69
C LYS A 422 -14.06 23.50 23.79
N VAL A 423 -14.12 23.78 22.51
CA VAL A 423 -14.54 22.82 21.47
C VAL A 423 -13.46 22.76 20.39
N SER A 424 -13.27 21.60 19.83
CA SER A 424 -12.34 21.38 18.72
C SER A 424 -12.92 20.35 17.76
N GLY A 425 -12.48 20.42 16.52
CA GLY A 425 -12.87 19.44 15.51
C GLY A 425 -12.08 19.64 14.24
N LYS A 426 -12.34 18.78 13.27
CA LYS A 426 -11.74 18.84 11.93
C LYS A 426 -12.83 18.89 10.85
N PHE A 427 -12.50 19.46 9.70
CA PHE A 427 -13.34 19.46 8.50
C PHE A 427 -12.48 19.41 7.26
N VAL A 428 -13.08 18.98 6.16
CA VAL A 428 -12.39 18.82 4.87
C VAL A 428 -13.05 19.70 3.82
N ILE A 429 -12.26 20.51 3.14
CA ILE A 429 -12.67 21.27 1.94
C ILE A 429 -12.26 20.43 0.72
N LYS A 430 -13.23 20.14 -0.15
CA LYS A 430 -13.04 19.37 -1.40
C LYS A 430 -13.10 20.26 -2.62
#